data_34a74e1638a0a88e1ebbd09310d82fbe
#
_entry.id   34a74e1638a0a88e1ebbd09310d82fbe
#
_cell.length_a   1.000
_cell.length_b   1.000
_cell.length_c   1.000
_cell.angle_alpha   90.00
_cell.angle_beta   90.00
_cell.angle_gamma   90.00
#
_symmetry.space_group_name_H-M   'P 1'
#
loop_
_entity.id
_entity.type
_entity.pdbx_description
1 polymer ?
#
loop_
_entity_poly.entity_id
_entity_poly.type
_entity_poly.pdbx_seq_one_letter_code
_entity_poly.pdbx_strand_id
1 'polypeptide(L)' 'MAHPLICYSAREVAQITGLSLSMVRKLTRNGNIPHVKVGRRILYPVSAIHEWLLTNTIGNSTPEKDGVANV' A
#
# COMPACT_ATOMS: atom_id res chain seq x y z
N MET A 1 26.19 3.04 -1.91
CA MET A 1 25.59 1.90 -2.34
C MET A 1 24.11 1.95 -2.18
N ALA A 2 23.41 1.57 -3.17
CA ALA A 2 21.98 1.63 -3.09
C ALA A 2 21.44 0.37 -2.43
N HIS A 3 20.59 0.54 -1.47
CA HIS A 3 19.89 -0.57 -0.87
C HIS A 3 18.48 -0.58 -1.36
N PRO A 4 17.90 -1.74 -1.59
CA PRO A 4 16.49 -1.78 -1.87
C PRO A 4 15.76 -1.24 -0.65
N LEU A 5 14.67 -0.56 -0.91
CA LEU A 5 13.86 -0.05 0.18
C LEU A 5 13.23 -1.23 0.89
N ILE A 6 13.34 -1.24 2.20
CA ILE A 6 12.71 -2.26 3.01
C ILE A 6 11.33 -1.79 3.43
N CYS A 7 11.18 -0.49 3.64
CA CYS A 7 9.91 0.09 4.05
C CYS A 7 9.64 1.36 3.25
N TYR A 8 8.37 1.60 3.02
CA TYR A 8 7.92 2.83 2.42
C TYR A 8 7.52 3.81 3.52
N SER A 9 7.55 5.08 3.19
CA SER A 9 6.90 6.11 4.00
C SER A 9 5.44 6.20 3.56
N ALA A 10 4.63 6.90 4.34
CA ALA A 10 3.22 7.08 3.96
C ALA A 10 3.10 7.77 2.60
N ARG A 11 3.98 8.72 2.32
CA ARG A 11 3.97 9.41 1.04
C ARG A 11 4.26 8.46 -0.11
N GLU A 12 5.22 7.59 0.10
CA GLU A 12 5.59 6.63 -0.93
C GLU A 12 4.46 5.65 -1.18
N VAL A 13 3.78 5.20 -0.12
CA VAL A 13 2.63 4.33 -0.28
C VAL A 13 1.55 5.03 -1.08
N ALA A 14 1.31 6.30 -0.78
CA ALA A 14 0.32 7.06 -1.53
C ALA A 14 0.67 7.12 -3.01
N GLN A 15 1.95 7.32 -3.31
CA GLN A 15 2.40 7.40 -4.70
C GLN A 15 2.22 6.09 -5.45
N ILE A 16 2.64 4.99 -4.85
CA ILE A 16 2.61 3.71 -5.55
C ILE A 16 1.19 3.13 -5.65
N THR A 17 0.30 3.53 -4.75
CA THR A 17 -1.06 3.02 -4.78
C THR A 17 -2.02 3.95 -5.49
N GLY A 18 -1.62 5.20 -5.69
CA GLY A 18 -2.53 6.19 -6.26
C GLY A 18 -3.52 6.74 -5.25
N LEU A 19 -3.39 6.38 -3.99
CA LEU A 19 -4.26 6.89 -2.95
C LEU A 19 -3.76 8.25 -2.46
N SER A 20 -4.65 9.02 -1.85
CA SER A 20 -4.23 10.26 -1.24
C SER A 20 -3.49 9.95 0.07
N LEU A 21 -2.67 10.88 0.50
CA LEU A 21 -1.96 10.71 1.75
C LEU A 21 -2.95 10.61 2.91
N SER A 22 -4.03 11.36 2.85
CA SER A 22 -5.08 11.30 3.86
C SER A 22 -5.67 9.91 3.96
N MET A 23 -5.90 9.28 2.82
CA MET A 23 -6.46 7.94 2.80
C MET A 23 -5.48 6.93 3.39
N VAL A 24 -4.19 7.05 3.05
CA VAL A 24 -3.19 6.16 3.61
C VAL A 24 -3.16 6.29 5.12
N ARG A 25 -3.22 7.50 5.62
CA ARG A 25 -3.23 7.72 7.07
C ARG A 25 -4.47 7.16 7.74
N LYS A 26 -5.60 7.29 7.06
CA LYS A 26 -6.84 6.76 7.59
C LYS A 26 -6.79 5.24 7.67
N LEU A 27 -6.31 4.60 6.62
CA LEU A 27 -6.16 3.15 6.61
C LEU A 27 -5.21 2.69 7.72
N THR A 28 -4.14 3.44 7.93
CA THR A 28 -3.19 3.12 8.99
C THR A 28 -3.84 3.22 10.35
N ARG A 29 -4.58 4.29 10.58
CA ARG A 29 -5.21 4.51 11.86
C ARG A 29 -6.24 3.45 12.17
N ASN A 30 -6.93 2.96 11.16
CA ASN A 30 -7.94 1.94 11.32
C ASN A 30 -7.38 0.52 11.32
N GLY A 31 -6.08 0.38 11.13
CA GLY A 31 -5.47 -0.94 11.09
C GLY A 31 -5.78 -1.73 9.83
N ASN A 32 -6.14 -1.05 8.76
CA ASN A 32 -6.51 -1.71 7.51
C ASN A 32 -5.38 -1.78 6.49
N ILE A 33 -4.20 -1.39 6.87
CA ILE A 33 -3.04 -1.47 6.00
C ILE A 33 -1.86 -1.94 6.84
N PRO A 34 -1.02 -2.85 6.32
CA PRO A 34 0.11 -3.33 7.11
C PRO A 34 1.11 -2.21 7.35
N HIS A 35 1.53 -2.08 8.57
CA HIS A 35 2.48 -1.05 8.95
C HIS A 35 3.20 -1.44 10.23
N VAL A 36 4.32 -0.79 10.47
CA VAL A 36 5.10 -0.99 11.68
C VAL A 36 5.30 0.38 12.31
N LYS A 37 5.06 0.46 13.60
CA LYS A 37 5.28 1.71 14.31
C LYS A 37 6.58 1.63 15.07
N VAL A 38 7.49 2.53 14.78
CA VAL A 38 8.78 2.58 15.44
C VAL A 38 8.93 3.96 16.05
N GLY A 39 8.78 4.04 17.37
CA GLY A 39 8.79 5.32 18.04
C GLY A 39 7.64 6.17 17.53
N ARG A 40 7.95 7.29 16.92
CA ARG A 40 6.94 8.17 16.35
C ARG A 40 6.76 7.98 14.87
N ARG A 41 7.51 7.06 14.29
CA ARG A 41 7.48 6.86 12.85
C ARG A 41 6.64 5.65 12.50
N ILE A 42 5.96 5.76 11.39
CA ILE A 42 5.20 4.65 10.87
C ILE A 42 5.83 4.28 9.54
N LEU A 43 6.16 3.01 9.40
CA LEU A 43 6.82 2.50 8.21
C LEU A 43 5.94 1.41 7.62
N TYR A 44 6.03 1.26 6.30
CA TYR A 44 5.21 0.30 5.59
C TYR A 44 6.13 -0.69 4.88
N PRO A 45 6.28 -1.91 5.40
CA PRO A 45 7.19 -2.88 4.79
C PRO A 45 6.81 -3.13 3.34
N VAL A 46 7.80 -3.08 2.46
CA VAL A 46 7.56 -3.18 1.02
C VAL A 46 6.84 -4.48 0.66
N SER A 47 7.34 -5.60 1.15
CA SER A 47 6.73 -6.88 0.82
C SER A 47 5.32 -6.99 1.38
N ALA A 48 5.08 -6.46 2.57
CA ALA A 48 3.75 -6.50 3.17
C ALA A 48 2.75 -5.66 2.38
N ILE A 49 3.20 -4.51 1.90
CA ILE A 49 2.34 -3.64 1.11
C ILE A 49 1.99 -4.32 -0.22
N HIS A 50 2.97 -4.94 -0.85
CA HIS A 50 2.71 -5.63 -2.11
C HIS A 50 1.72 -6.76 -1.91
N GLU A 51 1.89 -7.52 -0.85
CA GLU A 51 0.99 -8.62 -0.55
C GLU A 51 -0.41 -8.12 -0.22
N TRP A 52 -0.47 -7.02 0.51
CA TRP A 52 -1.75 -6.42 0.87
C TRP A 52 -2.52 -5.97 -0.37
N LEU A 53 -1.80 -5.40 -1.34
CA LEU A 53 -2.43 -5.00 -2.60
C LEU A 53 -2.97 -6.21 -3.35
N LEU A 54 -2.22 -7.29 -3.37
CA LEU A 54 -2.67 -8.50 -4.04
C LEU A 54 -3.90 -9.09 -3.35
N THR A 55 -3.88 -9.09 -2.03
CA THR A 55 -4.97 -9.65 -1.24
C THR A 55 -6.24 -8.84 -1.40
N ASN A 56 -6.11 -7.55 -1.62
CA ASN A 56 -7.26 -6.67 -1.73
C ASN A 56 -7.68 -6.41 -3.16
N THR A 57 -7.14 -7.15 -4.09
CA THR A 57 -7.54 -7.05 -5.48
C THR A 57 -8.94 -7.63 -5.63
N ILE A 58 -9.83 -6.85 -6.20
CA ILE A 58 -11.19 -7.29 -6.41
C ILE A 58 -11.34 -7.79 -7.81
N GLY A 59 -11.94 -8.90 -7.94
CA GLY A 59 -12.13 -9.52 -9.23
C GLY A 59 -10.95 -10.30 -9.65
N ASN A 60 -10.09 -10.28 -8.92
CA ASN A 60 -9.08 -11.09 -8.98
C ASN A 60 -8.73 -11.61 -10.15
N SER A 61 -8.54 -11.67 -10.47
CA SER A 61 -8.25 -12.26 -11.40
C SER A 61 -8.53 -11.80 -12.54
N THR A 62 -8.92 -11.23 -12.88
CA THR A 62 -9.11 -10.98 -14.05
C THR A 62 -9.04 -9.77 -14.30
N PRO A 63 -8.56 -9.37 -14.75
CA PRO A 63 -8.40 -8.15 -15.02
C PRO A 63 -9.01 -7.74 -16.19
N GLU A 64 -9.35 -7.90 -16.35
CA GLU A 64 -9.62 -7.76 -17.08
C GLU A 64 -10.37 -7.18 -17.36
N LYS A 65 -10.99 -6.96 -17.49
CA LYS A 65 -11.63 -6.64 -17.64
C LYS A 65 -11.88 -5.81 -17.67
N ASP A 66 -11.93 -5.61 -17.51
CA ASP A 66 -12.00 -4.94 -17.37
C ASP A 66 -11.75 -4.35 -17.27
N GLY A 67 -11.87 -4.12 -17.30
CA GLY A 67 -11.48 -3.55 -16.84
C GLY A 67 -11.31 -3.04 -16.79
N VAL A 68 -11.50 -2.76 -16.78
CA VAL A 68 -11.26 -2.44 -16.43
C VAL A 68 -10.91 -1.86 -16.25
N ALA A 69 -11.16 -1.67 -16.11
CA ALA A 69 -10.78 -1.29 -15.77
C ALA A 69 -10.63 -0.72 -15.52
N ASN A 70 -10.87 -0.47 -15.37
CA ASN A 70 -10.62 -0.11 -15.03
C ASN A 70 -10.64 0.32 -14.79
N VAL A 71 -11.13 0.67 -14.87
CA VAL A 71 -10.91 0.84 -14.54
C VAL A 71 -10.76 1.02 -14.41
#